data_6cdf6c6e2c1b3bc2f3940a0d72320f7e
#
_entry.id   6cdf6c6e2c1b3bc2f3940a0d72320f7e
#
_cell.length_a   1.000
_cell.length_b   1.000
_cell.length_c   1.000
_cell.angle_alpha   90.00
_cell.angle_beta   90.00
_cell.angle_gamma   90.00
#
_symmetry.space_group_name_H-M   'P 1'
#
loop_
_entity.id
_entity.type
_entity.pdbx_description
1 polymer ?
#
loop_
_entity_poly.entity_id
_entity_poly.type
_entity_poly.pdbx_seq_one_letter_code
_entity_poly.pdbx_strand_id
1 'polypeptide(L)'
;MRYSRIAQALQEISQVPRSRKVDLAAGLLSEIEPASDILCPVVRLLLGELWPPWEGREMGIGPEALMTALAEVSDQDLPSLRERCSDMGMVAEAALGHKGQHSLFREPLEALSVYERLRRISTMSGKESEQRKNALLRGLFLEATPLEGKYIARTALRNMQAGIGHTTIIVALSHSLHCDQEKIRSAYSRMPDPGRIAGMAQSQKLERVAFLPKVPTRFMLFHRSDPLVPGCFLPKYPGLRVQVHKIKKEVLIFTSQLRNITFALNGISRQLGEIESDFVADADLIGYHDSGIKRKDICSQAEMLRYINRRRLSRKSAIHPSLLAYDLIALQGEDICSMPYQDRRKRLLSILGEPKAMPFQGISPAQEDVLMDKDAVDEYLCRAGIAGARALLERDLQAPYRPGIVSERDFIIRAEHDLTALIVRTSWGRDKKEKLPTRYYVALKRGEELVPVGWVWRGLPKIDQLTLSNGLRSLVIDEDESGADVNAQVVLNLKIRGAHKSKAKYIILEPVIKGFRLNASLDDADDLECLEKICR
;
A
#
# COMPACT_ATOMS: atom_id res chain seq x y z
N MET A 1 0.26 13.10 -31.05
CA MET A 1 0.53 11.63 -30.92
C MET A 1 -0.79 10.90 -30.97
N ARG A 2 -0.89 9.88 -31.82
CA ARG A 2 -2.10 9.02 -31.91
C ARG A 2 -2.25 8.14 -30.68
N TYR A 3 -3.47 7.93 -30.20
CA TYR A 3 -3.74 7.10 -29.04
C TYR A 3 -3.44 5.61 -29.32
N SER A 4 -3.58 5.18 -30.60
CA SER A 4 -3.19 3.82 -31.03
C SER A 4 -1.75 3.46 -30.67
N ARG A 5 -0.83 4.44 -30.77
CA ARG A 5 0.58 4.24 -30.40
C ARG A 5 0.76 3.96 -28.89
N ILE A 6 -0.03 4.66 -28.04
CA ILE A 6 -0.04 4.43 -26.59
C ILE A 6 -0.64 3.06 -26.27
N ALA A 7 -1.74 2.70 -26.92
CA ALA A 7 -2.39 1.41 -26.74
C ALA A 7 -1.47 0.24 -27.13
N GLN A 8 -0.73 0.36 -28.24
CA GLN A 8 0.28 -0.61 -28.65
C GLN A 8 1.41 -0.72 -27.62
N ALA A 9 1.96 0.39 -27.17
CA ALA A 9 3.00 0.38 -26.15
C ALA A 9 2.53 -0.27 -24.83
N LEU A 10 1.30 0.00 -24.39
CA LEU A 10 0.71 -0.66 -23.20
C LEU A 10 0.53 -2.15 -23.40
N GLN A 11 0.17 -2.59 -24.60
CA GLN A 11 0.06 -4.02 -24.95
C GLN A 11 1.43 -4.70 -24.89
N GLU A 12 2.45 -4.13 -25.50
CA GLU A 12 3.83 -4.61 -25.47
C GLU A 12 4.37 -4.66 -24.03
N ILE A 13 4.21 -3.57 -23.25
CA ILE A 13 4.60 -3.48 -21.83
C ILE A 13 3.93 -4.58 -20.99
N SER A 14 2.66 -4.93 -21.28
CA SER A 14 1.95 -5.97 -20.54
C SER A 14 2.53 -7.37 -20.71
N GLN A 15 3.24 -7.61 -21.81
CA GLN A 15 3.74 -8.94 -22.23
C GLN A 15 5.22 -9.18 -21.88
N VAL A 16 5.94 -8.14 -21.43
CA VAL A 16 7.37 -8.26 -21.16
C VAL A 16 7.69 -8.28 -19.66
N PRO A 17 8.85 -8.85 -19.25
CA PRO A 17 9.31 -8.80 -17.87
C PRO A 17 9.65 -7.37 -17.44
N ARG A 18 9.67 -7.15 -16.12
CA ARG A 18 9.82 -5.82 -15.51
C ARG A 18 11.03 -5.02 -16.01
N SER A 19 12.15 -5.69 -16.29
CA SER A 19 13.38 -5.06 -16.80
C SER A 19 13.20 -4.37 -18.14
N ARG A 20 12.38 -4.93 -19.05
CA ARG A 20 12.14 -4.37 -20.39
C ARG A 20 11.06 -3.31 -20.44
N LYS A 21 10.23 -3.21 -19.39
CA LYS A 21 9.13 -2.22 -19.33
C LYS A 21 9.63 -0.77 -19.31
N VAL A 22 10.77 -0.53 -18.67
CA VAL A 22 11.41 0.78 -18.64
C VAL A 22 11.80 1.23 -20.04
N ASP A 23 12.45 0.36 -20.80
CA ASP A 23 12.94 0.67 -22.15
C ASP A 23 11.78 0.97 -23.11
N LEU A 24 10.72 0.16 -23.07
CA LEU A 24 9.52 0.39 -23.88
C LEU A 24 8.81 1.70 -23.53
N ALA A 25 8.68 2.00 -22.24
CA ALA A 25 8.10 3.26 -21.81
C ALA A 25 8.98 4.46 -22.19
N ALA A 26 10.30 4.36 -22.01
CA ALA A 26 11.23 5.41 -22.40
C ALA A 26 11.21 5.65 -23.92
N GLY A 27 11.18 4.59 -24.72
CA GLY A 27 11.08 4.66 -26.18
C GLY A 27 9.82 5.44 -26.60
N LEU A 28 8.65 5.11 -26.04
CA LEU A 28 7.43 5.86 -26.34
C LEU A 28 7.52 7.34 -25.93
N LEU A 29 8.07 7.61 -24.74
CA LEU A 29 8.19 9.00 -24.25
C LEU A 29 9.18 9.82 -25.07
N SER A 30 10.21 9.19 -25.66
CA SER A 30 11.17 9.85 -26.55
C SER A 30 10.59 10.24 -27.93
N GLU A 31 9.45 9.65 -28.32
CA GLU A 31 8.73 10.02 -29.55
C GLU A 31 7.99 11.37 -29.41
N ILE A 32 7.88 11.91 -28.19
CA ILE A 32 7.17 13.15 -27.92
C ILE A 32 8.10 14.34 -28.16
N GLU A 33 7.65 15.26 -29.02
CA GLU A 33 8.42 16.45 -29.33
C GLU A 33 8.74 17.28 -28.07
N PRO A 34 9.97 17.79 -27.96
CA PRO A 34 10.33 18.73 -26.90
C PRO A 34 9.38 19.94 -26.87
N ALA A 35 9.05 20.39 -25.65
CA ALA A 35 8.10 21.49 -25.40
C ALA A 35 6.63 21.23 -25.80
N SER A 36 6.27 19.98 -26.10
CA SER A 36 4.87 19.60 -26.32
C SER A 36 4.12 19.43 -25.02
N ASP A 37 2.92 20.00 -24.91
CA ASP A 37 2.04 19.85 -23.71
C ASP A 37 1.46 18.44 -23.53
N ILE A 38 1.76 17.53 -24.46
CA ILE A 38 1.19 16.18 -24.45
C ILE A 38 1.91 15.22 -23.49
N LEU A 39 3.13 15.51 -23.05
CA LEU A 39 3.93 14.60 -22.22
C LEU A 39 3.22 14.24 -20.91
N CYS A 40 2.65 15.22 -20.21
CA CYS A 40 1.87 14.97 -18.98
C CYS A 40 0.64 14.09 -19.24
N PRO A 41 -0.24 14.35 -20.22
CA PRO A 41 -1.31 13.45 -20.63
C PRO A 41 -0.86 12.02 -20.95
N VAL A 42 0.22 11.85 -21.72
CA VAL A 42 0.73 10.52 -22.10
C VAL A 42 1.21 9.75 -20.88
N VAL A 43 1.99 10.36 -19.99
CA VAL A 43 2.43 9.74 -18.73
C VAL A 43 1.24 9.30 -17.89
N ARG A 44 0.20 10.10 -17.79
CA ARG A 44 -1.02 9.75 -17.05
C ARG A 44 -1.81 8.62 -17.71
N LEU A 45 -1.92 8.61 -19.03
CA LEU A 45 -2.58 7.52 -19.77
C LEU A 45 -1.82 6.20 -19.64
N LEU A 46 -0.48 6.22 -19.65
CA LEU A 46 0.33 5.02 -19.38
C LEU A 46 0.06 4.42 -17.98
N LEU A 47 -0.19 5.26 -17.00
CA LEU A 47 -0.51 4.83 -15.64
C LEU A 47 -2.00 4.49 -15.44
N GLY A 48 -2.87 4.89 -16.36
CA GLY A 48 -4.33 4.84 -16.18
C GLY A 48 -4.83 5.81 -15.11
N GLU A 49 -4.09 6.89 -14.87
CA GLU A 49 -4.38 7.90 -13.84
C GLU A 49 -4.63 9.25 -14.49
N LEU A 50 -5.83 9.75 -14.43
CA LEU A 50 -6.19 11.03 -15.05
C LEU A 50 -5.89 12.25 -14.15
N TRP A 51 -5.71 12.01 -12.86
CA TRP A 51 -5.36 12.98 -11.81
C TRP A 51 -4.66 12.28 -10.66
N PRO A 52 -3.91 13.01 -9.83
CA PRO A 52 -3.27 12.41 -8.67
C PRO A 52 -4.28 11.99 -7.59
N PRO A 53 -3.93 10.99 -6.74
CA PRO A 53 -4.85 10.41 -5.76
C PRO A 53 -5.42 11.42 -4.74
N TRP A 54 -4.69 12.46 -4.41
CA TRP A 54 -5.10 13.45 -3.41
C TRP A 54 -6.19 14.42 -3.88
N GLU A 55 -6.43 14.53 -5.19
CA GLU A 55 -7.54 15.34 -5.72
C GLU A 55 -8.91 14.74 -5.38
N GLY A 56 -8.95 13.47 -4.95
CA GLY A 56 -10.19 12.82 -4.51
C GLY A 56 -11.26 12.68 -5.58
N ARG A 57 -10.91 12.86 -6.86
CA ARG A 57 -11.84 12.74 -7.98
C ARG A 57 -12.11 11.28 -8.31
N GLU A 58 -13.35 10.98 -8.58
CA GLU A 58 -13.79 9.67 -9.05
C GLU A 58 -14.34 9.78 -10.48
N MET A 59 -14.09 8.76 -11.31
CA MET A 59 -14.69 8.68 -12.66
C MET A 59 -16.20 8.60 -12.59
N GLY A 60 -16.73 7.96 -11.55
CA GLY A 60 -18.16 7.67 -11.44
C GLY A 60 -18.67 6.80 -12.60
N ILE A 61 -17.79 5.93 -13.13
CA ILE A 61 -18.09 4.89 -14.13
C ILE A 61 -17.80 3.55 -13.47
N GLY A 62 -18.79 2.68 -13.45
CA GLY A 62 -18.65 1.29 -13.04
C GLY A 62 -18.67 0.33 -14.25
N PRO A 63 -18.45 -0.96 -14.02
CA PRO A 63 -18.55 -1.98 -15.09
C PRO A 63 -19.88 -1.95 -15.84
N GLU A 64 -20.99 -1.71 -15.14
CA GLU A 64 -22.33 -1.67 -15.75
C GLU A 64 -22.50 -0.51 -16.73
N ALA A 65 -22.02 0.69 -16.37
CA ALA A 65 -22.05 1.84 -17.28
C ALA A 65 -21.18 1.60 -18.53
N LEU A 66 -20.06 0.88 -18.37
CA LEU A 66 -19.22 0.48 -19.49
C LEU A 66 -19.94 -0.53 -20.41
N MET A 67 -20.61 -1.51 -19.83
CA MET A 67 -21.43 -2.48 -20.57
C MET A 67 -22.55 -1.76 -21.36
N THR A 68 -23.24 -0.81 -20.74
CA THR A 68 -24.27 -0.01 -21.43
C THR A 68 -23.70 0.74 -22.64
N ALA A 69 -22.54 1.41 -22.46
CA ALA A 69 -21.91 2.13 -23.56
C ALA A 69 -21.41 1.21 -24.69
N LEU A 70 -20.96 0.00 -24.37
CA LEU A 70 -20.54 -0.99 -25.36
C LEU A 70 -21.74 -1.60 -26.10
N ALA A 71 -22.86 -1.84 -25.41
CA ALA A 71 -24.09 -2.37 -26.04
C ALA A 71 -24.67 -1.45 -27.13
N GLU A 72 -24.42 -0.15 -27.01
CA GLU A 72 -24.83 0.84 -28.02
C GLU A 72 -23.92 0.89 -29.26
N VAL A 73 -22.78 0.18 -29.23
CA VAL A 73 -21.74 0.22 -30.28
C VAL A 73 -21.52 -1.14 -30.94
N SER A 74 -21.85 -2.23 -30.24
CA SER A 74 -21.55 -3.61 -30.65
C SER A 74 -22.80 -4.45 -30.56
N ASP A 75 -23.00 -5.32 -31.55
CA ASP A 75 -24.10 -6.30 -31.61
C ASP A 75 -23.76 -7.63 -30.89
N GLN A 76 -22.64 -7.66 -30.14
CA GLN A 76 -22.18 -8.87 -29.45
C GLN A 76 -22.97 -9.14 -28.17
N ASP A 77 -23.09 -10.42 -27.80
CA ASP A 77 -23.60 -10.83 -26.49
C ASP A 77 -22.59 -10.49 -25.39
N LEU A 78 -22.70 -9.26 -24.86
CA LEU A 78 -21.81 -8.72 -23.84
C LEU A 78 -21.82 -9.51 -22.52
N PRO A 79 -22.95 -10.02 -21.99
CA PRO A 79 -22.97 -10.91 -20.83
C PRO A 79 -22.05 -12.13 -21.03
N SER A 80 -22.17 -12.82 -22.16
CA SER A 80 -21.32 -13.98 -22.49
C SER A 80 -19.83 -13.58 -22.65
N LEU A 81 -19.54 -12.40 -23.21
CA LEU A 81 -18.17 -11.88 -23.28
C LEU A 81 -17.61 -11.61 -21.87
N ARG A 82 -18.42 -11.04 -20.96
CA ARG A 82 -18.02 -10.77 -19.58
C ARG A 82 -17.64 -12.03 -18.80
N GLU A 83 -18.34 -13.14 -19.02
CA GLU A 83 -18.04 -14.43 -18.38
C GLU A 83 -16.72 -15.04 -18.89
N ARG A 84 -16.41 -14.85 -20.17
CA ARG A 84 -15.22 -15.42 -20.82
C ARG A 84 -13.95 -14.56 -20.70
N CYS A 85 -14.10 -13.26 -20.51
CA CYS A 85 -12.98 -12.33 -20.45
C CYS A 85 -12.50 -12.12 -19.00
N SER A 86 -11.20 -11.99 -18.81
CA SER A 86 -10.58 -11.80 -17.48
C SER A 86 -10.83 -10.41 -16.88
N ASP A 87 -11.08 -9.40 -17.72
CA ASP A 87 -11.34 -8.03 -17.30
C ASP A 87 -12.18 -7.25 -18.34
N MET A 88 -12.73 -6.10 -17.92
CA MET A 88 -13.58 -5.26 -18.75
C MET A 88 -12.85 -4.63 -19.95
N GLY A 89 -11.53 -4.51 -19.92
CA GLY A 89 -10.74 -4.10 -21.09
C GLY A 89 -10.79 -5.15 -22.19
N MET A 90 -10.66 -6.44 -21.82
CA MET A 90 -10.80 -7.56 -22.76
C MET A 90 -12.22 -7.65 -23.34
N VAL A 91 -13.25 -7.38 -22.52
CA VAL A 91 -14.64 -7.29 -23.00
C VAL A 91 -14.77 -6.19 -24.04
N ALA A 92 -14.22 -5.00 -23.78
CA ALA A 92 -14.25 -3.90 -24.73
C ALA A 92 -13.48 -4.22 -26.04
N GLU A 93 -12.31 -4.85 -25.95
CA GLU A 93 -11.54 -5.28 -27.13
C GLU A 93 -12.34 -6.24 -27.99
N ALA A 94 -12.95 -7.27 -27.40
CA ALA A 94 -13.75 -8.26 -28.11
C ALA A 94 -15.03 -7.65 -28.71
N ALA A 95 -15.75 -6.83 -27.95
CA ALA A 95 -16.96 -6.16 -28.41
C ALA A 95 -16.68 -5.23 -29.61
N LEU A 96 -15.60 -4.45 -29.55
CA LEU A 96 -15.24 -3.51 -30.61
C LEU A 96 -14.59 -4.18 -31.84
N GLY A 97 -14.19 -5.46 -31.75
CA GLY A 97 -13.79 -6.28 -32.88
C GLY A 97 -14.95 -6.55 -33.86
N HIS A 98 -16.19 -6.47 -33.37
CA HIS A 98 -17.42 -6.72 -34.12
C HIS A 98 -18.40 -5.54 -33.92
N LYS A 99 -18.04 -4.37 -34.43
CA LYS A 99 -18.91 -3.18 -34.34
C LYS A 99 -20.09 -3.30 -35.29
N GLY A 100 -21.31 -3.10 -34.75
CA GLY A 100 -22.52 -2.97 -35.56
C GLY A 100 -22.64 -1.59 -36.25
N GLN A 101 -22.00 -0.56 -35.68
CA GLN A 101 -21.95 0.78 -36.25
C GLN A 101 -20.51 1.19 -36.56
N HIS A 102 -20.28 1.68 -37.77
CA HIS A 102 -19.04 2.30 -38.21
C HIS A 102 -19.24 3.79 -38.45
N SER A 103 -18.34 4.63 -37.94
CA SER A 103 -18.32 6.04 -38.35
C SER A 103 -17.93 6.14 -39.85
N LEU A 104 -18.66 6.91 -40.60
CA LEU A 104 -18.35 7.17 -42.04
C LEU A 104 -17.02 7.90 -42.23
N PHE A 105 -16.58 8.67 -41.24
CA PHE A 105 -15.29 9.36 -41.23
C PHE A 105 -14.54 8.95 -39.95
N ARG A 106 -13.55 8.07 -40.08
CA ARG A 106 -12.67 7.65 -38.97
C ARG A 106 -11.47 8.58 -38.92
N GLU A 107 -11.54 9.62 -38.11
CA GLU A 107 -10.32 10.30 -37.69
C GLU A 107 -9.64 9.48 -36.59
N PRO A 108 -8.30 9.25 -36.68
CA PRO A 108 -7.57 8.57 -35.64
C PRO A 108 -7.69 9.30 -34.30
N LEU A 109 -7.93 8.56 -33.22
CA LEU A 109 -7.99 9.14 -31.88
C LEU A 109 -6.62 9.73 -31.50
N GLU A 110 -6.60 11.02 -31.13
CA GLU A 110 -5.44 11.67 -30.55
C GLU A 110 -5.38 11.45 -29.03
N ALA A 111 -4.18 11.24 -28.51
CA ALA A 111 -3.96 10.97 -27.08
C ALA A 111 -4.51 12.07 -26.17
N LEU A 112 -4.32 13.35 -26.56
CA LEU A 112 -4.85 14.49 -25.82
C LEU A 112 -6.38 14.49 -25.81
N SER A 113 -7.03 14.22 -26.95
CA SER A 113 -8.49 14.14 -27.05
C SER A 113 -9.06 13.03 -26.14
N VAL A 114 -8.46 11.84 -26.13
CA VAL A 114 -8.87 10.74 -25.23
C VAL A 114 -8.72 11.15 -23.76
N TYR A 115 -7.57 11.74 -23.41
CA TYR A 115 -7.30 12.20 -22.05
C TYR A 115 -8.30 13.27 -21.59
N GLU A 116 -8.58 14.28 -22.41
CA GLU A 116 -9.51 15.35 -22.07
C GLU A 116 -10.96 14.86 -21.96
N ARG A 117 -11.40 14.01 -22.89
CA ARG A 117 -12.76 13.42 -22.86
C ARG A 117 -12.96 12.56 -21.63
N LEU A 118 -11.98 11.72 -21.24
CA LEU A 118 -12.03 10.94 -20.01
C LEU A 118 -12.03 11.86 -18.76
N ARG A 119 -11.22 12.90 -18.73
CA ARG A 119 -11.27 13.89 -17.64
C ARG A 119 -12.61 14.61 -17.55
N ARG A 120 -13.19 14.98 -18.68
CA ARG A 120 -14.52 15.63 -18.73
C ARG A 120 -15.60 14.74 -18.13
N ILE A 121 -15.56 13.42 -18.35
CA ILE A 121 -16.48 12.46 -17.74
C ILE A 121 -16.46 12.57 -16.21
N SER A 122 -15.28 12.70 -15.61
CA SER A 122 -15.13 12.78 -14.15
C SER A 122 -15.69 14.07 -13.53
N THR A 123 -15.86 15.13 -14.31
CA THR A 123 -16.37 16.41 -13.82
C THR A 123 -17.90 16.51 -13.90
N MET A 124 -18.55 15.55 -14.55
CA MET A 124 -19.99 15.56 -14.72
C MET A 124 -20.71 15.10 -13.45
N SER A 125 -21.63 15.92 -12.95
CA SER A 125 -22.44 15.66 -11.77
C SER A 125 -23.88 16.14 -11.97
N GLY A 126 -24.80 15.77 -11.07
CA GLY A 126 -26.20 16.17 -11.09
C GLY A 126 -27.10 15.23 -11.90
N LYS A 127 -28.37 15.62 -12.06
CA LYS A 127 -29.37 14.89 -12.86
C LYS A 127 -28.86 14.73 -14.28
N GLU A 128 -29.08 13.55 -14.88
CA GLU A 128 -28.62 13.18 -16.24
C GLU A 128 -27.10 13.05 -16.41
N SER A 129 -26.31 13.13 -15.33
CA SER A 129 -24.85 12.96 -15.45
C SER A 129 -24.48 11.59 -16.00
N GLU A 130 -25.21 10.53 -15.65
CA GLU A 130 -24.97 9.17 -16.16
C GLU A 130 -25.19 9.06 -17.65
N GLN A 131 -26.28 9.65 -18.18
CA GLN A 131 -26.55 9.65 -19.63
C GLN A 131 -25.46 10.42 -20.39
N ARG A 132 -25.06 11.59 -19.89
CA ARG A 132 -23.98 12.39 -20.51
C ARG A 132 -22.62 11.69 -20.46
N LYS A 133 -22.30 11.00 -19.35
CA LYS A 133 -21.10 10.17 -19.24
C LYS A 133 -21.12 9.02 -20.25
N ASN A 134 -22.26 8.34 -20.34
CA ASN A 134 -22.47 7.24 -21.30
C ASN A 134 -22.31 7.72 -22.75
N ALA A 135 -22.89 8.87 -23.11
CA ALA A 135 -22.76 9.44 -24.45
C ALA A 135 -21.29 9.74 -24.83
N LEU A 136 -20.49 10.26 -23.88
CA LEU A 136 -19.05 10.50 -24.13
C LEU A 136 -18.26 9.20 -24.27
N LEU A 137 -18.56 8.18 -23.44
CA LEU A 137 -17.93 6.86 -23.52
C LEU A 137 -18.27 6.17 -24.85
N ARG A 138 -19.55 6.17 -25.22
CA ARG A 138 -20.01 5.68 -26.51
C ARG A 138 -19.29 6.34 -27.66
N GLY A 139 -19.16 7.66 -27.64
CA GLY A 139 -18.41 8.42 -28.65
C GLY A 139 -16.96 7.97 -28.77
N LEU A 140 -16.28 7.74 -27.63
CA LEU A 140 -14.92 7.18 -27.62
C LEU A 140 -14.86 5.78 -28.22
N PHE A 141 -15.80 4.89 -27.87
CA PHE A 141 -15.83 3.53 -28.39
C PHE A 141 -16.20 3.44 -29.87
N LEU A 142 -17.04 4.34 -30.38
CA LEU A 142 -17.35 4.44 -31.81
C LEU A 142 -16.10 4.76 -32.65
N GLU A 143 -15.25 5.64 -32.16
CA GLU A 143 -14.03 6.07 -32.85
C GLU A 143 -12.86 5.10 -32.62
N ALA A 144 -12.78 4.41 -31.47
CA ALA A 144 -11.66 3.57 -31.07
C ALA A 144 -11.52 2.29 -31.92
N THR A 145 -10.30 1.85 -32.14
CA THR A 145 -9.99 0.45 -32.54
C THR A 145 -10.21 -0.50 -31.37
N PRO A 146 -10.29 -1.82 -31.59
CA PRO A 146 -10.43 -2.77 -30.49
C PRO A 146 -9.38 -2.60 -29.37
N LEU A 147 -8.11 -2.47 -29.74
CA LEU A 147 -7.02 -2.30 -28.78
C LEU A 147 -7.10 -0.96 -28.03
N GLU A 148 -7.46 0.12 -28.71
CA GLU A 148 -7.70 1.42 -28.06
C GLU A 148 -8.86 1.34 -27.06
N GLY A 149 -9.96 0.69 -27.44
CA GLY A 149 -11.11 0.46 -26.59
C GLY A 149 -10.77 -0.30 -25.30
N LYS A 150 -9.91 -1.31 -25.40
CA LYS A 150 -9.36 -2.05 -24.26
C LYS A 150 -8.75 -1.10 -23.22
N TYR A 151 -7.84 -0.23 -23.65
CA TYR A 151 -7.12 0.67 -22.74
C TYR A 151 -7.95 1.89 -22.33
N ILE A 152 -8.91 2.33 -23.13
CA ILE A 152 -9.92 3.33 -22.73
C ILE A 152 -10.78 2.76 -21.58
N ALA A 153 -11.28 1.52 -21.71
CA ALA A 153 -12.06 0.85 -20.68
C ALA A 153 -11.27 0.66 -19.36
N ARG A 154 -10.01 0.22 -19.48
CA ARG A 154 -9.12 0.05 -18.33
C ARG A 154 -8.80 1.37 -17.63
N THR A 155 -8.58 2.46 -18.39
CA THR A 155 -8.38 3.81 -17.84
C THR A 155 -9.65 4.31 -17.13
N ALA A 156 -10.82 4.12 -17.75
CA ALA A 156 -12.09 4.54 -17.18
C ALA A 156 -12.40 3.83 -15.84
N LEU A 157 -12.04 2.56 -15.72
CA LEU A 157 -12.18 1.78 -14.48
C LEU A 157 -10.97 1.90 -13.53
N ARG A 158 -9.94 2.64 -13.90
CA ARG A 158 -8.68 2.78 -13.14
C ARG A 158 -8.02 1.42 -12.85
N ASN A 159 -8.08 0.50 -13.78
CA ASN A 159 -7.53 -0.86 -13.70
C ASN A 159 -6.71 -1.17 -14.95
N MET A 160 -5.55 -0.53 -15.09
CA MET A 160 -4.74 -0.55 -16.31
C MET A 160 -4.21 -1.95 -16.67
N GLN A 161 -3.83 -2.77 -15.71
CA GLN A 161 -3.30 -4.14 -15.88
C GLN A 161 -2.09 -4.27 -16.83
N ALA A 162 -1.37 -3.20 -17.12
CA ALA A 162 -0.15 -3.24 -17.93
C ALA A 162 1.11 -3.58 -17.09
N GLY A 163 0.97 -3.60 -15.75
CA GLY A 163 2.09 -3.86 -14.85
C GLY A 163 3.18 -2.78 -14.92
N ILE A 164 2.79 -1.55 -15.27
CA ILE A 164 3.62 -0.35 -15.20
C ILE A 164 3.17 0.50 -14.02
N GLY A 165 4.12 1.05 -13.29
CA GLY A 165 3.83 1.88 -12.11
C GLY A 165 4.71 3.12 -12.08
N HIS A 166 4.48 3.98 -11.08
CA HIS A 166 5.18 5.26 -10.95
C HIS A 166 6.71 5.10 -10.97
N THR A 167 7.27 4.10 -10.28
CA THR A 167 8.72 3.85 -10.28
C THR A 167 9.27 3.58 -11.68
N THR A 168 8.55 2.79 -12.48
CA THR A 168 8.94 2.50 -13.86
C THR A 168 8.90 3.76 -14.72
N ILE A 169 7.87 4.58 -14.57
CA ILE A 169 7.73 5.85 -15.29
C ILE A 169 8.84 6.84 -14.90
N ILE A 170 9.18 6.95 -13.60
CA ILE A 170 10.25 7.86 -13.14
C ILE A 170 11.60 7.47 -13.78
N VAL A 171 11.91 6.19 -13.87
CA VAL A 171 13.12 5.71 -14.54
C VAL A 171 13.03 5.93 -16.05
N ALA A 172 11.89 5.66 -16.69
CA ALA A 172 11.68 5.89 -18.12
C ALA A 172 11.82 7.36 -18.50
N LEU A 173 11.34 8.28 -17.65
CA LEU A 173 11.51 9.73 -17.83
C LEU A 173 12.99 10.15 -17.76
N SER A 174 13.79 9.53 -16.87
CA SER A 174 15.22 9.85 -16.82
C SER A 174 15.95 9.44 -18.10
N HIS A 175 15.59 8.29 -18.68
CA HIS A 175 16.15 7.81 -19.94
C HIS A 175 15.69 8.67 -21.14
N SER A 176 14.38 8.93 -21.26
CA SER A 176 13.81 9.64 -22.41
C SER A 176 14.15 11.12 -22.46
N LEU A 177 14.33 11.77 -21.31
CA LEU A 177 14.66 13.19 -21.21
C LEU A 177 16.15 13.47 -20.92
N HIS A 178 16.97 12.41 -20.85
CA HIS A 178 18.41 12.50 -20.49
C HIS A 178 18.64 13.30 -19.19
N CYS A 179 17.77 13.09 -18.20
CA CYS A 179 17.78 13.78 -16.92
C CYS A 179 18.34 12.86 -15.82
N ASP A 180 19.02 13.45 -14.84
CA ASP A 180 19.48 12.71 -13.66
C ASP A 180 18.29 12.07 -12.93
N GLN A 181 18.35 10.76 -12.77
CA GLN A 181 17.31 9.95 -12.13
C GLN A 181 17.05 10.37 -10.69
N GLU A 182 18.10 10.72 -9.94
CA GLU A 182 17.95 11.15 -8.54
C GLU A 182 17.27 12.51 -8.43
N LYS A 183 17.51 13.43 -9.36
CA LYS A 183 16.78 14.71 -9.44
C LYS A 183 15.30 14.49 -9.70
N ILE A 184 14.94 13.61 -10.65
CA ILE A 184 13.53 13.27 -10.93
C ILE A 184 12.89 12.59 -9.72
N ARG A 185 13.58 11.63 -9.07
CA ARG A 185 13.10 10.92 -7.89
C ARG A 185 12.88 11.85 -6.71
N SER A 186 13.82 12.76 -6.45
CA SER A 186 13.71 13.76 -5.39
C SER A 186 12.52 14.69 -5.61
N ALA A 187 12.36 15.22 -6.83
CA ALA A 187 11.22 16.04 -7.19
C ALA A 187 9.88 15.28 -7.04
N TYR A 188 9.81 14.04 -7.55
CA TYR A 188 8.65 13.18 -7.41
C TYR A 188 8.32 12.87 -5.93
N SER A 189 9.32 12.74 -5.08
CA SER A 189 9.10 12.49 -3.65
C SER A 189 8.44 13.68 -2.93
N ARG A 190 8.69 14.89 -3.38
CA ARG A 190 8.06 16.12 -2.87
C ARG A 190 6.69 16.39 -3.52
N MET A 191 6.54 16.06 -4.79
CA MET A 191 5.30 16.21 -5.55
C MET A 191 5.02 14.91 -6.32
N PRO A 192 4.32 13.94 -5.73
CA PRO A 192 4.19 12.60 -6.29
C PRO A 192 3.14 12.50 -7.43
N ASP A 193 3.27 13.37 -8.41
CA ASP A 193 2.50 13.44 -9.66
C ASP A 193 3.43 13.22 -10.85
N PRO A 194 3.54 11.99 -11.41
CA PRO A 194 4.45 11.68 -12.50
C PRO A 194 4.22 12.54 -13.75
N GLY A 195 2.96 12.89 -14.03
CA GLY A 195 2.64 13.75 -15.18
C GLY A 195 3.18 15.16 -15.03
N ARG A 196 3.02 15.78 -13.86
CA ARG A 196 3.59 17.11 -13.57
C ARG A 196 5.11 17.08 -13.53
N ILE A 197 5.69 16.04 -12.92
CA ILE A 197 7.15 15.85 -12.90
C ILE A 197 7.71 15.73 -14.31
N ALA A 198 7.03 15.01 -15.20
CA ALA A 198 7.44 14.91 -16.61
C ALA A 198 7.53 16.28 -17.29
N GLY A 199 6.50 17.12 -17.14
CA GLY A 199 6.52 18.49 -17.69
C GLY A 199 7.61 19.39 -17.07
N MET A 200 7.87 19.23 -15.77
CA MET A 200 8.94 19.96 -15.09
C MET A 200 10.34 19.48 -15.50
N ALA A 201 10.51 18.17 -15.70
CA ALA A 201 11.76 17.61 -16.23
C ALA A 201 12.05 18.11 -17.64
N GLN A 202 11.04 18.09 -18.52
CA GLN A 202 11.12 18.58 -19.88
C GLN A 202 11.50 20.07 -19.93
N SER A 203 10.94 20.88 -19.03
CA SER A 203 11.26 22.33 -18.94
C SER A 203 12.48 22.63 -18.06
N GLN A 204 13.25 21.64 -17.61
CA GLN A 204 14.44 21.77 -16.75
C GLN A 204 14.16 22.53 -15.43
N LYS A 205 12.95 22.35 -14.86
CA LYS A 205 12.51 23.06 -13.64
C LYS A 205 12.39 22.14 -12.42
N LEU A 206 13.00 20.95 -12.41
CA LEU A 206 12.91 19.99 -11.31
C LEU A 206 13.39 20.55 -9.97
N GLU A 207 14.40 21.41 -9.98
CA GLU A 207 14.95 22.05 -8.79
C GLU A 207 13.97 23.05 -8.14
N ARG A 208 12.95 23.49 -8.88
CA ARG A 208 11.89 24.37 -8.39
C ARG A 208 10.75 23.63 -7.71
N VAL A 209 10.81 22.29 -7.62
CA VAL A 209 9.81 21.51 -6.89
C VAL A 209 10.03 21.72 -5.40
N ALA A 210 9.34 22.73 -4.89
CA ALA A 210 9.26 23.01 -3.47
C ALA A 210 8.10 22.24 -2.83
N PHE A 211 8.09 22.20 -1.50
CA PHE A 211 6.95 21.81 -0.73
C PHE A 211 5.73 22.67 -1.11
N LEU A 212 4.62 22.02 -1.46
CA LEU A 212 3.36 22.69 -1.79
C LEU A 212 2.36 22.41 -0.68
N PRO A 213 1.85 23.44 0.01
CA PRO A 213 0.75 23.29 0.95
C PRO A 213 -0.40 22.51 0.36
N LYS A 214 -1.11 21.63 0.85
CA LYS A 214 -2.23 20.85 0.28
C LYS A 214 -1.84 19.75 -0.74
N VAL A 215 -0.58 19.61 -1.09
CA VAL A 215 -0.08 18.49 -1.88
C VAL A 215 0.73 17.58 -0.97
N PRO A 216 0.31 16.32 -0.76
CA PRO A 216 1.05 15.42 0.11
C PRO A 216 2.39 15.03 -0.52
N THR A 217 3.42 14.91 0.30
CA THR A 217 4.71 14.34 -0.11
C THR A 217 4.68 12.82 0.03
N ARG A 218 5.66 12.12 -0.55
CA ARG A 218 5.89 10.72 -0.21
C ARG A 218 6.35 10.61 1.24
N PHE A 219 5.93 9.55 1.91
CA PHE A 219 6.39 9.28 3.27
C PHE A 219 7.82 8.77 3.27
N MET A 220 8.62 9.20 4.24
CA MET A 220 9.88 8.53 4.52
C MET A 220 9.61 7.09 4.97
N LEU A 221 10.41 6.15 4.50
CA LEU A 221 10.25 4.74 4.81
C LEU A 221 11.28 4.30 5.84
N PHE A 222 10.97 3.23 6.57
CA PHE A 222 11.84 2.71 7.64
C PHE A 222 12.17 1.25 7.37
N HIS A 223 13.44 0.88 7.58
CA HIS A 223 13.87 -0.52 7.63
C HIS A 223 13.46 -1.15 8.96
N ARG A 224 13.48 -2.47 8.98
CA ARG A 224 13.48 -3.24 10.22
C ARG A 224 14.91 -3.54 10.58
N SER A 225 15.28 -3.35 11.83
CA SER A 225 16.61 -3.62 12.36
C SER A 225 16.54 -4.02 13.82
N ASP A 226 17.65 -4.55 14.33
CA ASP A 226 17.91 -4.58 15.76
C ASP A 226 18.11 -3.14 16.26
N PRO A 227 17.79 -2.84 17.52
CA PRO A 227 17.92 -1.51 18.08
C PRO A 227 19.38 -1.06 18.12
N LEU A 228 19.61 0.20 17.71
CA LEU A 228 20.87 0.90 17.90
C LEU A 228 20.78 1.72 19.19
N VAL A 229 21.58 1.40 20.17
CA VAL A 229 21.58 2.07 21.48
C VAL A 229 22.92 2.76 21.73
N PRO A 230 22.93 3.95 22.33
CA PRO A 230 21.78 4.73 22.77
C PRO A 230 20.93 5.28 21.61
N GLY A 231 19.61 5.31 21.77
CA GLY A 231 18.67 5.74 20.74
C GLY A 231 17.40 6.37 21.30
N CYS A 232 16.65 7.04 20.42
CA CYS A 232 15.34 7.63 20.72
C CYS A 232 14.24 6.73 20.19
N PHE A 233 13.30 6.30 21.03
CA PHE A 233 12.28 5.30 20.71
C PHE A 233 10.87 5.82 20.95
N LEU A 234 9.98 5.60 19.99
CA LEU A 234 8.57 6.00 20.04
C LEU A 234 7.68 4.76 19.84
N PRO A 235 6.61 4.57 20.64
CA PRO A 235 5.68 3.48 20.45
C PRO A 235 4.92 3.62 19.13
N LYS A 236 4.83 2.52 18.36
CA LYS A 236 4.07 2.44 17.12
C LYS A 236 2.85 1.54 17.27
N TYR A 237 1.68 2.17 17.19
CA TYR A 237 0.40 1.51 17.36
C TYR A 237 -0.18 0.98 16.06
N PRO A 238 -1.11 0.01 16.09
CA PRO A 238 -1.88 -0.36 14.90
C PRO A 238 -2.72 0.82 14.45
N GLY A 239 -2.61 1.18 13.17
CA GLY A 239 -3.28 2.35 12.62
C GLY A 239 -2.96 2.53 11.15
N LEU A 240 -3.36 3.67 10.61
CA LEU A 240 -3.09 4.08 9.24
C LEU A 240 -2.13 5.27 9.25
N ARG A 241 -0.97 5.13 8.62
CA ARG A 241 -0.05 6.26 8.49
C ARG A 241 -0.66 7.33 7.60
N VAL A 242 -0.64 8.57 8.08
CA VAL A 242 -1.25 9.73 7.43
C VAL A 242 -0.35 10.95 7.48
N GLN A 243 -0.51 11.82 6.49
CA GLN A 243 -0.01 13.21 6.58
C GLN A 243 -1.17 14.12 6.92
N VAL A 244 -0.95 15.00 7.87
CA VAL A 244 -1.89 16.02 8.31
C VAL A 244 -1.38 17.37 7.83
N HIS A 245 -2.12 17.99 6.92
CA HIS A 245 -1.86 19.34 6.43
C HIS A 245 -2.85 20.31 7.07
N LYS A 246 -2.39 21.19 7.90
CA LYS A 246 -3.18 22.26 8.50
C LYS A 246 -2.68 23.60 7.94
N ILE A 247 -3.56 24.30 7.22
CA ILE A 247 -3.24 25.54 6.51
C ILE A 247 -4.37 26.54 6.76
N LYS A 248 -4.08 27.56 7.54
CA LYS A 248 -5.08 28.48 8.10
C LYS A 248 -6.15 27.67 8.85
N LYS A 249 -7.40 27.74 8.46
CA LYS A 249 -8.51 26.94 9.04
C LYS A 249 -8.80 25.64 8.28
N GLU A 250 -8.12 25.41 7.16
CA GLU A 250 -8.32 24.21 6.35
C GLU A 250 -7.41 23.09 6.83
N VAL A 251 -7.98 21.90 6.96
CA VAL A 251 -7.27 20.68 7.32
C VAL A 251 -7.48 19.64 6.25
N LEU A 252 -6.40 19.05 5.77
CA LEU A 252 -6.41 17.93 4.83
C LEU A 252 -5.63 16.77 5.43
N ILE A 253 -6.18 15.56 5.34
CA ILE A 253 -5.56 14.34 5.88
C ILE A 253 -5.43 13.34 4.75
N PHE A 254 -4.18 12.90 4.49
CA PHE A 254 -3.86 12.00 3.40
C PHE A 254 -3.28 10.68 3.91
N THR A 255 -3.72 9.56 3.35
CA THR A 255 -3.16 8.23 3.65
C THR A 255 -1.78 8.04 3.05
N SER A 256 -1.08 6.94 3.40
CA SER A 256 0.19 6.55 2.75
C SER A 256 0.07 6.31 1.24
N GLN A 257 -1.15 6.07 0.73
CA GLN A 257 -1.47 6.01 -0.69
C GLN A 257 -1.84 7.38 -1.27
N LEU A 258 -1.62 8.46 -0.52
CA LEU A 258 -1.90 9.86 -0.89
C LEU A 258 -3.39 10.16 -1.12
N ARG A 259 -4.29 9.31 -0.66
CA ARG A 259 -5.74 9.54 -0.78
C ARG A 259 -6.22 10.48 0.33
N ASN A 260 -7.00 11.49 -0.04
CA ASN A 260 -7.63 12.40 0.92
C ASN A 260 -8.76 11.66 1.67
N ILE A 261 -8.69 11.65 3.00
CA ILE A 261 -9.67 11.01 3.89
C ILE A 261 -10.28 12.01 4.89
N THR A 262 -10.10 13.28 4.68
CA THR A 262 -10.55 14.36 5.59
C THR A 262 -12.03 14.25 5.92
N PHE A 263 -12.86 13.88 4.93
CA PHE A 263 -14.31 13.72 5.09
C PHE A 263 -14.71 12.69 6.15
N ALA A 264 -13.88 11.66 6.36
CA ALA A 264 -14.11 10.64 7.38
C ALA A 264 -13.76 11.11 8.80
N LEU A 265 -13.04 12.24 8.93
CA LEU A 265 -12.43 12.74 10.16
C LEU A 265 -12.88 14.16 10.52
N ASN A 266 -14.11 14.54 10.15
CA ASN A 266 -14.63 15.90 10.34
C ASN A 266 -14.50 16.46 11.78
N GLY A 267 -14.66 15.59 12.80
CA GLY A 267 -14.48 15.99 14.20
C GLY A 267 -13.05 16.41 14.53
N ILE A 268 -12.08 15.60 14.10
CA ILE A 268 -10.65 15.89 14.28
C ILE A 268 -10.24 17.10 13.44
N SER A 269 -10.69 17.17 12.18
CA SER A 269 -10.33 18.28 11.29
C SER A 269 -10.79 19.62 11.82
N ARG A 270 -11.95 19.68 12.49
CA ARG A 270 -12.43 20.90 13.15
C ARG A 270 -11.53 21.29 14.31
N GLN A 271 -11.16 20.36 15.20
CA GLN A 271 -10.27 20.62 16.31
C GLN A 271 -8.87 21.08 15.85
N LEU A 272 -8.35 20.47 14.78
CA LEU A 272 -7.08 20.88 14.19
C LEU A 272 -7.14 22.27 13.55
N GLY A 273 -8.29 22.66 13.01
CA GLY A 273 -8.51 23.98 12.43
C GLY A 273 -8.36 25.13 13.42
N GLU A 274 -8.51 24.87 14.73
CA GLU A 274 -8.36 25.85 15.81
C GLU A 274 -6.89 26.07 16.23
N ILE A 275 -5.95 25.23 15.79
CA ILE A 275 -4.52 25.43 16.04
C ILE A 275 -4.06 26.63 15.20
N GLU A 276 -3.35 27.58 15.80
CA GLU A 276 -2.93 28.82 15.12
C GLU A 276 -1.89 28.54 14.02
N SER A 277 -0.88 27.71 14.33
CA SER A 277 0.24 27.44 13.43
C SER A 277 -0.16 26.61 12.21
N ASP A 278 0.30 27.01 11.03
CA ASP A 278 0.24 26.19 9.83
C ASP A 278 1.34 25.14 9.86
N PHE A 279 0.98 23.87 9.65
CA PHE A 279 1.95 22.77 9.70
C PHE A 279 1.59 21.58 8.81
N VAL A 280 2.61 20.76 8.51
CA VAL A 280 2.43 19.43 7.97
C VAL A 280 3.14 18.41 8.85
N ALA A 281 2.39 17.44 9.34
CA ALA A 281 2.89 16.39 10.23
C ALA A 281 2.74 15.00 9.62
N ASP A 282 3.70 14.12 9.91
CA ASP A 282 3.63 12.68 9.70
C ASP A 282 3.06 12.03 10.96
N ALA A 283 1.95 11.32 10.84
CA ALA A 283 1.21 10.78 11.96
C ALA A 283 0.63 9.39 11.67
N ASP A 284 0.17 8.69 12.70
CA ASP A 284 -0.72 7.54 12.57
C ASP A 284 -2.14 7.93 12.99
N LEU A 285 -3.11 7.57 12.16
CA LEU A 285 -4.52 7.57 12.52
C LEU A 285 -4.82 6.28 13.27
N ILE A 286 -5.05 6.38 14.56
CA ILE A 286 -5.41 5.30 15.47
C ILE A 286 -6.88 5.40 15.87
N GLY A 287 -7.48 4.33 16.34
CA GLY A 287 -8.86 4.32 16.81
C GLY A 287 -9.01 3.53 18.10
N TYR A 288 -10.01 3.89 18.88
CA TYR A 288 -10.36 3.22 20.14
C TYR A 288 -11.81 2.76 20.08
N HIS A 289 -12.07 1.56 20.58
CA HIS A 289 -13.43 1.10 20.87
C HIS A 289 -13.90 1.66 22.20
N ASP A 290 -15.13 2.17 22.24
CA ASP A 290 -15.81 2.49 23.49
C ASP A 290 -16.57 1.24 23.95
N SER A 291 -15.89 0.39 24.70
CA SER A 291 -16.46 -0.89 25.19
C SER A 291 -17.23 -0.74 26.51
N GLY A 292 -17.38 0.49 27.05
CA GLY A 292 -18.03 0.71 28.34
C GLY A 292 -17.31 0.11 29.55
N ILE A 293 -16.29 -0.69 29.33
CA ILE A 293 -15.38 -1.27 30.32
C ILE A 293 -14.14 -0.38 30.39
N LYS A 294 -13.52 -0.23 31.55
CA LYS A 294 -12.39 0.69 31.81
C LYS A 294 -11.15 0.56 30.90
N ARG A 295 -11.13 -0.38 29.97
CA ARG A 295 -10.08 -0.57 28.96
C ARG A 295 -10.64 -0.21 27.59
N LYS A 296 -10.13 0.86 26.98
CA LYS A 296 -10.42 1.21 25.59
C LYS A 296 -9.45 0.45 24.70
N ASP A 297 -9.94 -0.54 24.00
CA ASP A 297 -9.12 -1.37 23.11
C ASP A 297 -8.78 -0.59 21.83
N ILE A 298 -7.52 -0.66 21.42
CA ILE A 298 -7.06 -0.04 20.17
C ILE A 298 -7.55 -0.85 18.99
N CYS A 299 -8.15 -0.16 18.00
CA CYS A 299 -8.64 -0.75 16.78
C CYS A 299 -7.52 -1.33 15.93
N SER A 300 -7.77 -2.45 15.28
CA SER A 300 -6.89 -3.01 14.25
C SER A 300 -6.81 -2.11 13.01
N GLN A 301 -5.75 -2.24 12.23
CA GLN A 301 -5.61 -1.53 10.96
C GLN A 301 -6.78 -1.82 9.99
N ALA A 302 -7.30 -3.06 9.97
CA ALA A 302 -8.43 -3.44 9.14
C ALA A 302 -9.72 -2.72 9.54
N GLU A 303 -9.95 -2.50 10.83
CA GLU A 303 -11.09 -1.74 11.34
C GLU A 303 -10.98 -0.25 10.97
N MET A 304 -9.77 0.32 11.08
CA MET A 304 -9.52 1.70 10.66
C MET A 304 -9.71 1.89 9.15
N LEU A 305 -9.27 0.92 8.31
CA LEU A 305 -9.54 0.94 6.87
C LEU A 305 -11.05 0.89 6.58
N ARG A 306 -11.79 0.03 7.28
CA ARG A 306 -13.26 -0.01 7.16
C ARG A 306 -13.90 1.30 7.61
N TYR A 307 -13.40 1.90 8.68
CA TYR A 307 -13.88 3.17 9.21
C TYR A 307 -13.76 4.31 8.17
N ILE A 308 -12.58 4.52 7.59
CA ILE A 308 -12.36 5.59 6.60
C ILE A 308 -13.02 5.34 5.24
N ASN A 309 -13.38 4.09 4.91
CA ASN A 309 -14.03 3.74 3.64
C ASN A 309 -15.57 3.78 3.72
N ARG A 310 -16.17 4.05 4.87
CA ARG A 310 -17.62 4.17 5.00
C ARG A 310 -18.12 5.38 4.24
N ARG A 311 -19.06 5.19 3.32
CA ARG A 311 -19.71 6.28 2.56
C ARG A 311 -20.58 7.19 3.43
N ARG A 312 -21.09 6.67 4.56
CA ARG A 312 -21.86 7.42 5.56
C ARG A 312 -21.36 7.05 6.94
N LEU A 313 -20.86 8.04 7.67
CA LEU A 313 -20.55 7.86 9.08
C LEU A 313 -21.87 7.71 9.84
N SER A 314 -22.13 6.54 10.42
CA SER A 314 -23.21 6.38 11.38
C SER A 314 -22.90 7.27 12.60
N ARG A 315 -23.91 8.02 13.09
CA ARG A 315 -23.78 8.80 14.33
C ARG A 315 -23.43 7.94 15.56
N LYS A 316 -23.58 6.63 15.46
CA LYS A 316 -23.25 5.63 16.50
C LYS A 316 -22.01 4.81 16.14
N SER A 317 -20.97 5.43 15.59
CA SER A 317 -19.70 4.71 15.47
C SER A 317 -19.11 4.48 16.85
N ALA A 318 -18.88 3.22 17.23
CA ALA A 318 -18.19 2.86 18.47
C ALA A 318 -16.67 3.13 18.41
N ILE A 319 -16.16 3.64 17.28
CA ILE A 319 -14.74 3.94 17.08
C ILE A 319 -14.50 5.44 17.24
N HIS A 320 -13.60 5.77 18.14
CA HIS A 320 -13.09 7.12 18.39
C HIS A 320 -11.72 7.30 17.74
N PRO A 321 -11.62 8.00 16.59
CA PRO A 321 -10.35 8.20 15.91
C PRO A 321 -9.50 9.27 16.62
N SER A 322 -8.17 9.10 16.57
CA SER A 322 -7.17 10.03 17.10
C SER A 322 -5.92 10.02 16.21
N LEU A 323 -5.15 11.10 16.23
CA LEU A 323 -3.92 11.26 15.46
C LEU A 323 -2.72 11.29 16.39
N LEU A 324 -1.76 10.42 16.16
CA LEU A 324 -0.50 10.36 16.89
C LEU A 324 0.63 10.85 15.97
N ALA A 325 1.13 12.06 16.23
CA ALA A 325 2.13 12.71 15.39
C ALA A 325 3.56 12.27 15.77
N TYR A 326 4.33 11.84 14.79
CA TYR A 326 5.71 11.37 14.95
C TYR A 326 6.75 12.40 14.50
N ASP A 327 6.44 13.18 13.46
CA ASP A 327 7.40 14.10 12.87
C ASP A 327 6.71 15.32 12.26
N LEU A 328 7.47 16.40 12.05
CA LEU A 328 7.04 17.62 11.40
C LEU A 328 7.79 17.79 10.07
N ILE A 329 7.03 17.93 8.98
CA ILE A 329 7.56 18.02 7.62
C ILE A 329 7.69 19.49 7.17
N ALA A 330 6.70 20.31 7.54
CA ALA A 330 6.69 21.73 7.21
C ALA A 330 6.06 22.55 8.35
N LEU A 331 6.49 23.79 8.49
CA LEU A 331 6.00 24.75 9.48
C LEU A 331 5.89 26.13 8.84
N GLN A 332 4.74 26.81 9.01
CA GLN A 332 4.46 28.16 8.47
C GLN A 332 4.76 28.29 6.96
N GLY A 333 4.53 27.20 6.20
CA GLY A 333 4.79 27.13 4.76
C GLY A 333 6.23 26.78 4.37
N GLU A 334 7.15 26.71 5.33
CA GLU A 334 8.56 26.34 5.10
C GLU A 334 8.75 24.82 5.17
N ASP A 335 9.49 24.26 4.21
CA ASP A 335 10.00 22.88 4.22
C ASP A 335 11.11 22.76 5.27
N ILE A 336 10.90 22.01 6.33
CA ILE A 336 11.88 21.78 7.39
C ILE A 336 12.46 20.35 7.36
N CYS A 337 12.26 19.61 6.29
CA CYS A 337 12.72 18.23 6.15
C CYS A 337 14.25 18.07 6.34
N SER A 338 15.03 19.07 5.93
CA SER A 338 16.50 19.05 6.05
C SER A 338 17.02 19.22 7.49
N MET A 339 16.18 19.73 8.39
CA MET A 339 16.55 19.91 9.81
C MET A 339 16.77 18.56 10.50
N PRO A 340 17.64 18.51 11.56
CA PRO A 340 17.72 17.37 12.45
C PRO A 340 16.38 17.00 13.07
N TYR A 341 16.12 15.69 13.30
CA TYR A 341 14.87 15.23 13.92
C TYR A 341 14.60 15.92 15.26
N GLN A 342 15.61 16.06 16.13
CA GLN A 342 15.45 16.72 17.43
C GLN A 342 14.89 18.14 17.32
N ASP A 343 15.23 18.90 16.27
CA ASP A 343 14.76 20.28 16.09
C ASP A 343 13.35 20.31 15.52
N ARG A 344 13.03 19.39 14.60
CA ARG A 344 11.66 19.19 14.11
C ARG A 344 10.75 18.76 15.26
N ARG A 345 11.24 17.87 16.15
CA ARG A 345 10.52 17.41 17.33
C ARG A 345 10.21 18.53 18.32
N LYS A 346 11.18 19.37 18.65
CA LYS A 346 10.97 20.54 19.51
C LYS A 346 9.87 21.45 18.95
N ARG A 347 9.88 21.69 17.63
CA ARG A 347 8.84 22.48 16.96
C ARG A 347 7.48 21.78 16.98
N LEU A 348 7.43 20.46 16.82
CA LEU A 348 6.20 19.68 16.92
C LEU A 348 5.57 19.82 18.33
N LEU A 349 6.38 19.71 19.38
CA LEU A 349 5.95 19.89 20.76
C LEU A 349 5.48 21.32 21.03
N SER A 350 6.14 22.35 20.49
CA SER A 350 5.70 23.74 20.66
C SER A 350 4.33 24.03 20.04
N ILE A 351 3.90 23.26 19.00
CA ILE A 351 2.61 23.43 18.34
C ILE A 351 1.52 22.58 19.01
N LEU A 352 1.82 21.31 19.33
CA LEU A 352 0.83 20.34 19.77
C LEU A 352 0.81 20.14 21.29
N GLY A 353 1.78 20.72 22.01
CA GLY A 353 1.98 20.52 23.44
C GLY A 353 2.65 19.17 23.74
N GLU A 354 2.65 18.80 25.02
CA GLU A 354 3.21 17.54 25.50
C GLU A 354 2.37 16.33 25.10
N PRO A 355 3.01 15.13 25.01
CA PRO A 355 2.31 13.89 24.72
C PRO A 355 1.16 13.62 25.68
N LYS A 356 -0.02 13.29 25.14
CA LYS A 356 -1.21 12.97 25.93
C LYS A 356 -1.27 11.49 26.26
N ALA A 357 -1.70 11.18 27.47
CA ALA A 357 -1.96 9.79 27.85
C ALA A 357 -3.03 9.15 26.96
N MET A 358 -2.81 7.89 26.60
CA MET A 358 -3.75 7.10 25.82
C MET A 358 -4.91 6.58 26.69
N PRO A 359 -6.14 6.54 26.22
CA PRO A 359 -6.65 7.10 24.96
C PRO A 359 -6.92 8.61 25.04
N PHE A 360 -6.73 9.32 23.95
CA PHE A 360 -7.00 10.77 23.83
C PHE A 360 -7.89 11.05 22.61
N GLN A 361 -8.37 12.30 22.50
CA GLN A 361 -9.10 12.78 21.34
C GLN A 361 -8.30 13.86 20.61
N GLY A 362 -8.47 13.93 19.28
CA GLY A 362 -7.79 14.91 18.44
C GLY A 362 -6.39 14.47 18.01
N ILE A 363 -5.39 15.34 18.17
CA ILE A 363 -3.99 15.07 17.86
C ILE A 363 -3.12 15.17 19.10
N SER A 364 -2.09 14.35 19.17
CA SER A 364 -1.05 14.40 20.19
C SER A 364 0.30 14.04 19.57
N PRO A 365 1.42 14.62 20.01
CA PRO A 365 2.73 14.06 19.74
C PRO A 365 2.82 12.62 20.28
N ALA A 366 3.57 11.76 19.62
CA ALA A 366 3.90 10.46 20.17
C ALA A 366 4.83 10.65 21.38
N GLN A 367 4.66 9.82 22.42
CA GLN A 367 5.64 9.78 23.51
C GLN A 367 6.97 9.29 22.95
N GLU A 368 8.09 9.81 23.45
CA GLU A 368 9.42 9.32 23.12
C GLU A 368 10.26 9.17 24.37
N ASP A 369 11.11 8.16 24.38
CA ASP A 369 12.07 7.88 25.45
C ASP A 369 13.45 7.64 24.85
N VAL A 370 14.49 8.19 25.49
CA VAL A 370 15.89 7.90 25.14
C VAL A 370 16.35 6.72 25.98
N LEU A 371 16.70 5.62 25.30
CA LEU A 371 17.08 4.37 25.93
C LEU A 371 18.57 4.09 25.67
N MET A 372 19.26 3.59 26.70
CA MET A 372 20.73 3.51 26.72
C MET A 372 21.27 2.13 26.35
N ASP A 373 20.47 1.07 26.52
CA ASP A 373 20.87 -0.31 26.29
C ASP A 373 19.70 -1.15 25.77
N LYS A 374 19.99 -2.37 25.34
CA LYS A 374 18.98 -3.29 24.74
C LYS A 374 17.94 -3.75 25.75
N ASP A 375 18.32 -3.96 27.01
CA ASP A 375 17.40 -4.44 28.04
C ASP A 375 16.32 -3.36 28.32
N ALA A 376 16.71 -2.09 28.34
CA ALA A 376 15.78 -0.97 28.44
C ALA A 376 14.84 -0.88 27.21
N VAL A 377 15.34 -1.20 26.00
CA VAL A 377 14.49 -1.27 24.79
C VAL A 377 13.49 -2.40 24.88
N ASP A 378 13.91 -3.59 25.32
CA ASP A 378 13.03 -4.75 25.47
C ASP A 378 11.96 -4.50 26.54
N GLU A 379 12.33 -3.89 27.68
CA GLU A 379 11.38 -3.48 28.71
C GLU A 379 10.37 -2.45 28.17
N TYR A 380 10.86 -1.45 27.44
CA TYR A 380 10.00 -0.43 26.84
C TYR A 380 9.07 -1.00 25.79
N LEU A 381 9.57 -1.94 24.96
CA LEU A 381 8.77 -2.65 23.96
C LEU A 381 7.68 -3.48 24.63
N CYS A 382 7.97 -4.14 25.74
CA CYS A 382 7.00 -4.89 26.53
C CYS A 382 5.91 -3.96 27.11
N ARG A 383 6.31 -2.85 27.76
CA ARG A 383 5.37 -1.84 28.32
C ARG A 383 4.48 -1.24 27.22
N ALA A 384 5.08 -0.87 26.09
CA ALA A 384 4.37 -0.33 24.93
C ALA A 384 3.40 -1.37 24.34
N GLY A 385 3.80 -2.65 24.31
CA GLY A 385 2.96 -3.79 23.90
C GLY A 385 1.72 -3.95 24.80
N ILE A 386 1.89 -3.86 26.11
CA ILE A 386 0.77 -3.87 27.07
C ILE A 386 -0.19 -2.69 26.82
N ALA A 387 0.34 -1.53 26.39
CA ALA A 387 -0.45 -0.38 25.98
C ALA A 387 -1.03 -0.49 24.55
N GLY A 388 -0.79 -1.60 23.86
CA GLY A 388 -1.32 -1.90 22.52
C GLY A 388 -0.42 -1.51 21.34
N ALA A 389 0.82 -1.08 21.57
CA ALA A 389 1.79 -0.86 20.51
C ALA A 389 2.25 -2.19 19.89
N ARG A 390 2.62 -2.19 18.62
CA ARG A 390 3.11 -3.38 17.89
C ARG A 390 4.58 -3.32 17.52
N ALA A 391 5.22 -2.18 17.77
CA ALA A 391 6.60 -1.93 17.44
C ALA A 391 7.07 -0.68 18.17
N LEU A 392 8.36 -0.42 18.16
CA LEU A 392 8.93 0.89 18.40
C LEU A 392 9.45 1.47 17.09
N LEU A 393 9.39 2.78 16.94
CA LEU A 393 10.07 3.53 15.91
C LEU A 393 11.31 4.14 16.55
N GLU A 394 12.48 3.68 16.14
CA GLU A 394 13.76 4.25 16.54
C GLU A 394 14.10 5.42 15.63
N ARG A 395 14.53 6.54 16.23
CA ARG A 395 14.90 7.76 15.53
C ARG A 395 16.32 8.18 15.86
N ASP A 396 17.08 8.49 14.83
CA ASP A 396 18.33 9.24 14.97
C ASP A 396 18.02 10.71 15.13
N LEU A 397 18.44 11.30 16.26
CA LEU A 397 18.19 12.70 16.61
C LEU A 397 18.73 13.70 15.58
N GLN A 398 19.78 13.31 14.83
CA GLN A 398 20.41 14.13 13.79
C GLN A 398 19.88 13.85 12.39
N ALA A 399 19.03 12.83 12.19
CA ALA A 399 18.56 12.47 10.86
C ALA A 399 17.59 13.50 10.27
N PRO A 400 17.74 13.86 8.98
CA PRO A 400 16.74 14.62 8.24
C PRO A 400 15.53 13.74 7.90
N TYR A 401 14.38 14.37 7.62
CA TYR A 401 13.24 13.70 7.00
C TYR A 401 13.47 13.61 5.47
N ARG A 402 13.48 12.42 4.90
CA ARG A 402 13.71 12.22 3.47
C ARG A 402 12.46 11.64 2.81
N PRO A 403 11.59 12.48 2.20
CA PRO A 403 10.38 12.00 1.55
C PRO A 403 10.66 10.93 0.50
N GLY A 404 9.92 9.80 0.54
CA GLY A 404 10.00 8.72 -0.44
C GLY A 404 11.24 7.85 -0.38
N ILE A 405 12.18 8.14 0.51
CA ILE A 405 13.44 7.40 0.68
C ILE A 405 13.35 6.53 1.93
N VAL A 406 13.97 5.37 1.87
CA VAL A 406 14.14 4.52 3.05
C VAL A 406 15.25 5.11 3.92
N SER A 407 14.94 5.38 5.21
CA SER A 407 15.94 5.89 6.13
C SER A 407 17.01 4.85 6.42
N GLU A 408 18.24 5.30 6.47
CA GLU A 408 19.41 4.49 6.86
C GLU A 408 19.66 4.55 8.37
N ARG A 409 18.99 5.47 9.07
CA ARG A 409 19.25 5.81 10.47
C ARG A 409 18.03 5.67 11.38
N ASP A 410 16.84 5.51 10.80
CA ASP A 410 15.60 5.33 11.55
C ASP A 410 15.05 3.94 11.26
N PHE A 411 14.65 3.21 12.30
CA PHE A 411 14.28 1.80 12.18
C PHE A 411 12.96 1.48 12.87
N ILE A 412 12.34 0.38 12.45
CA ILE A 412 11.20 -0.22 13.15
C ILE A 412 11.70 -1.43 13.92
N ILE A 413 11.65 -1.32 15.25
CA ILE A 413 11.99 -2.39 16.18
C ILE A 413 10.71 -3.12 16.55
N ARG A 414 10.71 -4.44 16.42
CA ARG A 414 9.56 -5.29 16.79
C ARG A 414 10.00 -6.35 17.75
N ALA A 415 9.12 -6.71 18.68
CA ALA A 415 9.31 -7.92 19.45
C ALA A 415 9.45 -9.12 18.50
N GLU A 416 10.47 -9.91 18.70
CA GLU A 416 10.66 -11.19 18.06
C GLU A 416 10.80 -12.24 19.16
N HIS A 417 10.08 -13.34 19.04
CA HIS A 417 10.15 -14.43 19.98
C HIS A 417 10.64 -15.66 19.25
N ASP A 418 11.57 -16.35 19.82
CA ASP A 418 11.98 -17.66 19.34
C ASP A 418 10.95 -18.69 19.80
N LEU A 419 10.63 -19.62 18.93
CA LEU A 419 9.66 -20.68 19.17
C LEU A 419 10.11 -21.95 18.48
N THR A 420 10.07 -23.05 19.19
CA THR A 420 10.41 -24.37 18.68
C THR A 420 9.15 -25.21 18.56
N ALA A 421 8.78 -25.58 17.32
CA ALA A 421 7.52 -26.24 17.05
C ALA A 421 7.67 -27.48 16.15
N LEU A 422 6.87 -28.52 16.40
CA LEU A 422 6.87 -29.75 15.60
C LEU A 422 6.01 -29.61 14.34
N ILE A 423 6.47 -30.18 13.23
CA ILE A 423 5.66 -30.29 12.02
C ILE A 423 4.68 -31.45 12.19
N VAL A 424 3.38 -31.16 11.97
CA VAL A 424 2.30 -32.17 12.04
C VAL A 424 1.64 -32.39 10.68
N ARG A 425 1.73 -31.44 9.75
CA ARG A 425 1.21 -31.55 8.39
C ARG A 425 2.04 -30.72 7.41
N THR A 426 2.09 -31.15 6.16
CA THR A 426 2.70 -30.40 5.06
C THR A 426 1.66 -30.07 3.99
N SER A 427 1.91 -29.05 3.17
CA SER A 427 1.08 -28.74 2.00
C SER A 427 1.94 -28.64 0.74
N TRP A 428 1.43 -29.16 -0.36
CA TRP A 428 2.12 -29.19 -1.64
C TRP A 428 2.20 -27.80 -2.29
N GLY A 429 3.24 -27.59 -3.10
CA GLY A 429 3.39 -26.41 -3.93
C GLY A 429 2.39 -26.37 -5.10
N ARG A 430 2.47 -25.28 -5.89
CA ARG A 430 1.62 -25.13 -7.09
C ARG A 430 1.88 -26.23 -8.13
N ASP A 431 3.10 -26.72 -8.21
CA ASP A 431 3.45 -27.85 -9.07
C ASP A 431 3.21 -29.17 -8.31
N LYS A 432 1.99 -29.69 -8.47
CA LYS A 432 1.56 -30.92 -7.81
C LYS A 432 2.31 -32.16 -8.28
N LYS A 433 3.04 -32.09 -9.42
CA LYS A 433 3.79 -33.23 -9.96
C LYS A 433 5.06 -33.55 -9.18
N GLU A 434 5.72 -32.53 -8.63
CA GLU A 434 6.96 -32.71 -7.85
C GLU A 434 6.70 -33.05 -6.38
N LYS A 435 5.46 -32.86 -5.89
CA LYS A 435 5.06 -33.11 -4.47
C LYS A 435 6.08 -32.56 -3.45
N LEU A 436 6.62 -31.37 -3.74
CA LEU A 436 7.53 -30.71 -2.82
C LEU A 436 6.70 -29.91 -1.80
N PRO A 437 6.90 -30.13 -0.50
CA PRO A 437 6.22 -29.37 0.53
C PRO A 437 6.71 -27.92 0.52
N THR A 438 5.77 -26.99 0.49
CA THR A 438 6.05 -25.54 0.48
C THR A 438 5.55 -24.85 1.73
N ARG A 439 4.70 -25.52 2.51
CA ARG A 439 4.15 -25.01 3.77
C ARG A 439 4.14 -26.12 4.78
N TYR A 440 4.38 -25.77 6.05
CA TYR A 440 4.45 -26.69 7.17
C TYR A 440 3.45 -26.22 8.23
N TYR A 441 2.53 -27.10 8.64
CA TYR A 441 1.63 -26.87 9.74
C TYR A 441 2.30 -27.31 11.01
N VAL A 442 2.45 -26.41 11.97
CA VAL A 442 3.24 -26.64 13.16
C VAL A 442 2.38 -26.65 14.42
N ALA A 443 2.83 -27.41 15.41
CA ALA A 443 2.17 -27.59 16.69
C ALA A 443 3.16 -27.43 17.86
N LEU A 444 2.64 -27.00 19.00
CA LEU A 444 3.32 -26.94 20.28
C LEU A 444 2.77 -28.01 21.22
N LYS A 445 3.52 -28.36 22.26
CA LYS A 445 3.07 -29.33 23.22
C LYS A 445 2.18 -28.69 24.31
N ARG A 446 1.19 -29.46 24.77
CA ARG A 446 0.42 -29.21 26.00
C ARG A 446 0.34 -30.55 26.77
N GLY A 447 1.29 -30.78 27.68
CA GLY A 447 1.50 -32.08 28.23
C GLY A 447 1.90 -33.10 27.17
N GLU A 448 1.11 -34.17 26.97
CA GLU A 448 1.36 -35.16 25.92
C GLU A 448 0.62 -34.86 24.59
N GLU A 449 -0.19 -33.81 24.53
CA GLU A 449 -0.96 -33.43 23.34
C GLU A 449 -0.23 -32.40 22.50
N LEU A 450 -0.42 -32.47 21.16
CA LEU A 450 0.02 -31.49 20.20
C LEU A 450 -1.11 -30.55 19.85
N VAL A 451 -0.91 -29.24 20.08
CA VAL A 451 -1.85 -28.17 19.74
C VAL A 451 -1.35 -27.42 18.53
N PRO A 452 -2.04 -27.49 17.37
CA PRO A 452 -1.64 -26.77 16.17
C PRO A 452 -1.71 -25.25 16.37
N VAL A 453 -0.68 -24.53 15.88
CA VAL A 453 -0.54 -23.08 16.07
C VAL A 453 -0.43 -22.30 14.76
N GLY A 454 -0.33 -22.96 13.61
CA GLY A 454 -0.39 -22.30 12.32
C GLY A 454 0.52 -22.84 11.23
N TRP A 455 0.42 -22.20 10.05
CA TRP A 455 1.22 -22.53 8.88
C TRP A 455 2.48 -21.69 8.78
N VAL A 456 3.61 -22.31 8.42
CA VAL A 456 4.91 -21.66 8.22
C VAL A 456 5.44 -22.01 6.84
N TRP A 457 6.01 -21.01 6.11
CA TRP A 457 6.50 -21.22 4.74
C TRP A 457 7.68 -20.32 4.35
N ARG A 458 8.18 -19.47 5.25
CA ARG A 458 9.25 -18.50 4.97
C ARG A 458 10.51 -18.86 5.75
N GLY A 459 11.66 -18.59 5.14
CA GLY A 459 12.96 -18.59 5.83
C GLY A 459 13.90 -19.73 5.47
N LEU A 460 13.44 -20.80 4.82
CA LEU A 460 14.33 -21.89 4.40
C LEU A 460 14.94 -21.63 3.03
N PRO A 461 16.27 -21.73 2.87
CA PRO A 461 16.95 -21.84 1.58
C PRO A 461 16.48 -23.06 0.79
N LYS A 462 16.61 -23.03 -0.54
CA LYS A 462 16.16 -24.16 -1.40
C LYS A 462 16.82 -25.49 -1.05
N ILE A 463 18.11 -25.48 -0.68
CA ILE A 463 18.84 -26.68 -0.28
C ILE A 463 18.24 -27.28 0.98
N ASP A 464 17.94 -26.45 1.96
CA ASP A 464 17.33 -26.89 3.23
C ASP A 464 15.90 -27.38 3.03
N GLN A 465 15.14 -26.78 2.11
CA GLN A 465 13.81 -27.27 1.73
C GLN A 465 13.86 -28.69 1.16
N LEU A 466 14.86 -29.00 0.31
CA LEU A 466 15.04 -30.35 -0.25
C LEU A 466 15.42 -31.34 0.84
N THR A 467 16.35 -30.98 1.73
CA THR A 467 16.75 -31.83 2.85
C THR A 467 15.59 -32.13 3.78
N LEU A 468 14.82 -31.08 4.14
CA LEU A 468 13.62 -31.22 4.97
C LEU A 468 12.55 -32.07 4.28
N SER A 469 12.32 -31.86 2.98
CA SER A 469 11.37 -32.66 2.18
C SER A 469 11.75 -34.14 2.17
N ASN A 470 13.01 -34.47 1.99
CA ASN A 470 13.47 -35.86 2.02
C ASN A 470 13.30 -36.49 3.42
N GLY A 471 13.59 -35.74 4.48
CA GLY A 471 13.38 -36.21 5.86
C GLY A 471 11.90 -36.46 6.18
N LEU A 472 11.01 -35.62 5.66
CA LEU A 472 9.55 -35.76 5.91
C LEU A 472 8.91 -36.93 5.15
N ARG A 473 9.46 -37.35 4.02
CA ARG A 473 8.90 -38.47 3.23
C ARG A 473 8.76 -39.77 4.01
N SER A 474 9.72 -40.09 4.84
CA SER A 474 9.70 -41.29 5.68
C SER A 474 8.74 -41.19 6.86
N LEU A 475 8.21 -40.01 7.15
CA LEU A 475 7.35 -39.71 8.29
C LEU A 475 5.90 -39.51 7.90
N VAL A 476 5.53 -39.66 6.62
CA VAL A 476 4.15 -39.52 6.14
C VAL A 476 3.28 -40.60 6.75
N ILE A 477 2.16 -40.19 7.36
CA ILE A 477 1.13 -41.08 7.95
C ILE A 477 -0.04 -41.21 6.99
N ASP A 478 -0.50 -40.09 6.45
CA ASP A 478 -1.62 -40.02 5.51
C ASP A 478 -1.38 -38.91 4.50
N GLU A 479 -1.89 -39.06 3.28
CA GLU A 479 -1.64 -38.14 2.19
C GLU A 479 -2.94 -37.90 1.39
N ASP A 480 -3.20 -36.62 1.10
CA ASP A 480 -4.30 -36.17 0.27
C ASP A 480 -3.83 -35.25 -0.88
N GLU A 481 -4.76 -34.75 -1.70
CA GLU A 481 -4.46 -33.83 -2.79
C GLU A 481 -3.86 -32.49 -2.34
N SER A 482 -4.04 -32.10 -1.09
CA SER A 482 -3.61 -30.80 -0.54
C SER A 482 -2.28 -30.87 0.20
N GLY A 483 -1.89 -32.04 0.70
CA GLY A 483 -0.71 -32.23 1.51
C GLY A 483 -0.59 -33.62 2.14
N ALA A 484 0.24 -33.73 3.16
CA ALA A 484 0.40 -34.97 3.93
C ALA A 484 0.48 -34.70 5.43
N ASP A 485 -0.19 -35.52 6.22
CA ASP A 485 -0.01 -35.60 7.66
C ASP A 485 1.28 -36.38 7.95
N VAL A 486 2.07 -35.90 8.87
CA VAL A 486 3.37 -36.48 9.19
C VAL A 486 3.50 -36.77 10.67
N ASN A 487 4.26 -37.84 10.99
CA ASN A 487 4.63 -38.09 12.37
C ASN A 487 5.52 -36.95 12.89
N ALA A 488 5.20 -36.43 14.05
CA ALA A 488 5.79 -35.23 14.65
C ALA A 488 7.21 -35.52 15.17
N GLN A 489 8.14 -35.79 14.25
CA GLN A 489 9.57 -36.05 14.50
C GLN A 489 10.51 -35.02 13.86
N VAL A 490 9.96 -33.90 13.39
CA VAL A 490 10.74 -32.79 12.84
C VAL A 490 10.37 -31.51 13.55
N VAL A 491 11.35 -30.86 14.12
CA VAL A 491 11.23 -29.58 14.81
C VAL A 491 11.69 -28.46 13.89
N LEU A 492 10.93 -27.37 13.86
CA LEU A 492 11.32 -26.10 13.29
C LEU A 492 11.66 -25.09 14.38
N ASN A 493 12.82 -24.46 14.26
CA ASN A 493 13.16 -23.26 15.02
C ASN A 493 12.57 -22.05 14.29
N LEU A 494 11.67 -21.37 14.94
CA LEU A 494 10.90 -20.26 14.37
C LEU A 494 11.25 -18.97 15.08
N LYS A 495 11.31 -17.87 14.32
CA LYS A 495 11.09 -16.55 14.87
C LYS A 495 9.68 -16.10 14.55
N ILE A 496 8.93 -15.70 15.56
CA ILE A 496 7.55 -15.19 15.45
C ILE A 496 7.48 -13.76 15.99
N ARG A 497 6.51 -13.00 15.54
CA ARG A 497 6.30 -11.62 16.01
C ARG A 497 5.19 -11.46 17.02
N GLY A 498 4.59 -12.55 17.41
CA GLY A 498 3.50 -12.61 18.35
C GLY A 498 2.58 -13.77 18.04
N ALA A 499 1.52 -13.88 18.81
CA ALA A 499 0.48 -14.87 18.61
C ALA A 499 -0.89 -14.25 18.89
N HIS A 500 -1.92 -14.86 18.33
CA HIS A 500 -3.30 -14.47 18.55
C HIS A 500 -4.12 -15.69 18.96
N LYS A 501 -4.90 -15.54 20.03
CA LYS A 501 -5.85 -16.56 20.48
C LYS A 501 -7.26 -16.19 20.00
N SER A 502 -7.87 -17.01 19.17
CA SER A 502 -9.25 -16.84 18.70
C SER A 502 -10.07 -18.06 19.11
N LYS A 503 -10.98 -17.88 20.07
CA LYS A 503 -11.76 -18.98 20.68
C LYS A 503 -10.82 -20.07 21.24
N ALA A 504 -10.80 -21.26 20.63
CA ALA A 504 -9.93 -22.36 21.01
C ALA A 504 -8.68 -22.54 20.12
N LYS A 505 -8.43 -21.63 19.15
CA LYS A 505 -7.31 -21.74 18.19
C LYS A 505 -6.25 -20.69 18.47
N TYR A 506 -4.99 -21.12 18.41
CA TYR A 506 -3.83 -20.24 18.45
C TYR A 506 -3.31 -20.04 17.04
N ILE A 507 -2.83 -18.82 16.73
CA ILE A 507 -2.28 -18.48 15.43
C ILE A 507 -0.99 -17.66 15.66
N ILE A 508 0.15 -18.22 15.23
CA ILE A 508 1.43 -17.50 15.25
C ILE A 508 1.46 -16.43 14.14
N LEU A 509 2.01 -15.27 14.47
CA LEU A 509 2.04 -14.11 13.57
C LEU A 509 3.41 -13.98 12.91
N GLU A 510 3.41 -13.82 11.58
CA GLU A 510 4.57 -13.62 10.73
C GLU A 510 5.74 -14.60 11.00
N PRO A 511 5.50 -15.91 11.07
CA PRO A 511 6.55 -16.88 11.39
C PRO A 511 7.61 -16.95 10.29
N VAL A 512 8.89 -17.09 10.72
CA VAL A 512 10.04 -17.28 9.86
C VAL A 512 10.86 -18.45 10.37
N ILE A 513 11.13 -19.44 9.52
CA ILE A 513 11.95 -20.60 9.86
C ILE A 513 13.43 -20.17 9.88
N LYS A 514 14.12 -20.42 10.97
CA LYS A 514 15.55 -20.16 11.14
C LYS A 514 16.40 -21.42 11.00
N GLY A 515 15.80 -22.58 11.19
CA GLY A 515 16.44 -23.86 11.07
C GLY A 515 15.46 -24.99 11.36
N PHE A 516 15.92 -26.21 11.20
CA PHE A 516 15.15 -27.41 11.52
C PHE A 516 16.07 -28.51 12.06
N ARG A 517 15.47 -29.47 12.75
CA ARG A 517 16.14 -30.68 13.23
C ARG A 517 15.25 -31.87 12.96
N LEU A 518 15.84 -32.92 12.35
CA LEU A 518 15.21 -34.21 12.13
C LEU A 518 15.36 -35.08 13.37
N ASN A 519 14.56 -36.15 13.48
CA ASN A 519 14.57 -37.10 14.60
C ASN A 519 14.32 -36.44 15.96
N ALA A 520 13.41 -35.49 16.00
CA ALA A 520 12.99 -34.80 17.20
C ALA A 520 11.91 -35.59 17.94
N SER A 521 11.78 -35.34 19.23
CA SER A 521 10.74 -35.85 20.11
C SER A 521 9.74 -34.75 20.49
N LEU A 522 8.66 -35.15 21.19
CA LEU A 522 7.69 -34.19 21.72
C LEU A 522 8.35 -33.16 22.67
N ASP A 523 9.36 -33.60 23.43
CA ASP A 523 10.07 -32.76 24.40
C ASP A 523 10.95 -31.69 23.76
N ASP A 524 11.23 -31.81 22.47
CA ASP A 524 11.98 -30.80 21.71
C ASP A 524 11.13 -29.59 21.30
N ALA A 525 9.80 -29.67 21.43
CA ALA A 525 8.90 -28.55 21.18
C ALA A 525 8.69 -27.71 22.44
N ASP A 526 8.51 -26.42 22.23
CA ASP A 526 8.10 -25.51 23.31
C ASP A 526 6.70 -25.82 23.80
N ASP A 527 6.46 -25.50 25.07
CA ASP A 527 5.14 -25.61 25.68
C ASP A 527 4.21 -24.50 25.17
N LEU A 528 2.92 -24.84 25.02
CA LEU A 528 1.90 -23.87 24.61
C LEU A 528 1.80 -22.67 25.54
N GLU A 529 2.18 -22.84 26.83
CA GLU A 529 2.27 -21.74 27.81
C GLU A 529 3.22 -20.64 27.37
N CYS A 530 4.30 -20.98 26.64
CA CYS A 530 5.22 -19.98 26.08
C CYS A 530 4.49 -19.07 25.09
N LEU A 531 3.63 -19.66 24.24
CA LEU A 531 2.82 -18.92 23.29
C LEU A 531 1.71 -18.12 23.98
N GLU A 532 1.12 -18.65 25.05
CA GLU A 532 0.08 -17.95 25.82
C GLU A 532 0.61 -16.68 26.51
N LYS A 533 1.88 -16.67 26.93
CA LYS A 533 2.56 -15.46 27.44
C LYS A 533 2.72 -14.40 26.36
N ILE A 534 2.88 -14.80 25.11
CA ILE A 534 3.03 -13.90 23.94
C ILE A 534 1.66 -13.40 23.43
N CYS A 535 0.59 -14.17 23.65
CA CYS A 535 -0.80 -13.84 23.25
C CYS A 535 -1.45 -12.71 24.09
N ARG A 536 -0.78 -12.20 25.08
CA ARG A 536 -1.34 -11.21 26.02
C ARG A 536 -1.47 -9.82 25.42
#